data_d752b51e7b783efc2df2210632640e52
#
_entry.id   d752b51e7b783efc2df2210632640e52
#
_cell.length_a   1.000
_cell.length_b   1.000
_cell.length_c   1.000
_cell.angle_alpha   90.00
_cell.angle_beta   90.00
_cell.angle_gamma   90.00
#
_symmetry.space_group_name_H-M   'P 1'
#
loop_
_entity.id
_entity.type
_entity.pdbx_description
1 polymer ?
#
loop_
_entity_poly.entity_id
_entity_poly.type
_entity_poly.pdbx_seq_one_letter_code
_entity_poly.pdbx_strand_id
1 'polypeptide(L)'
;MIKKLILACLVAMISLGCAAKKDKDMAKIYDFKTTGNKGAEVDFAQFEGKVLLIVNTASKCGFTPQYDGLEALYQKYKDRGLVIIGFPCDQFAGQEPGSNEQIEEFCRLNHGVTFPLMAKTDVNGANAEPIFEFLKEKAPKEEYKGFKAKATQKLLKGISKSVEKDSDILWNFTKFLVARDGVTVKRFAPVAEPKDFEKDVEAFL
;
A
#
# COMPACT_ATOMS: atom_id res chain seq x y z
N MET A 1 10.95 15.48 84.48
CA MET A 1 10.90 14.27 83.68
C MET A 1 10.31 14.67 82.28
N ILE A 2 11.17 14.91 81.31
CA ILE A 2 10.84 15.47 80.05
C ILE A 2 10.86 14.34 79.03
N LYS A 3 9.68 13.97 78.51
CA LYS A 3 9.56 13.02 77.39
C LYS A 3 9.82 13.74 76.08
N LYS A 4 10.93 13.41 75.46
CA LYS A 4 11.27 13.87 74.11
C LYS A 4 10.36 13.16 73.09
N LEU A 5 9.55 13.91 72.39
CA LEU A 5 8.74 13.46 71.24
C LEU A 5 9.62 13.52 69.99
N ILE A 6 9.98 12.39 69.44
CA ILE A 6 10.70 12.28 68.18
C ILE A 6 9.67 12.22 67.07
N LEU A 7 9.56 13.32 66.33
CA LEU A 7 8.72 13.43 65.12
C LEU A 7 9.51 12.82 63.95
N ALA A 8 9.15 11.63 63.56
CA ALA A 8 9.71 10.99 62.36
C ALA A 8 9.00 11.55 61.11
N CYS A 9 9.71 12.39 60.38
CA CYS A 9 9.27 12.83 59.06
C CYS A 9 9.45 11.67 58.05
N LEU A 10 8.34 11.02 57.74
CA LEU A 10 8.27 10.05 56.66
C LEU A 10 8.20 10.83 55.33
N VAL A 11 9.33 11.03 54.65
CA VAL A 11 9.36 11.55 53.29
C VAL A 11 8.91 10.43 52.37
N ALA A 12 7.63 10.46 52.00
CA ALA A 12 7.12 9.62 50.93
C ALA A 12 7.65 10.12 49.60
N MET A 13 8.70 9.47 49.10
CA MET A 13 9.10 9.63 47.69
C MET A 13 8.02 9.03 46.82
N ILE A 14 7.16 9.89 46.30
CA ILE A 14 6.26 9.55 45.16
C ILE A 14 7.15 9.48 43.93
N SER A 15 7.65 8.27 43.66
CA SER A 15 8.22 7.97 42.35
C SER A 15 7.10 8.05 41.31
N LEU A 16 7.02 9.20 40.65
CA LEU A 16 6.22 9.36 39.44
C LEU A 16 6.84 8.43 38.37
N GLY A 17 6.40 7.18 38.40
CA GLY A 17 6.64 6.28 37.28
C GLY A 17 5.90 6.84 36.05
N CYS A 18 6.63 7.59 35.25
CA CYS A 18 6.21 7.89 33.90
C CYS A 18 6.19 6.55 33.17
N ALA A 19 5.05 5.84 33.28
CA ALA A 19 4.75 4.74 32.39
C ALA A 19 4.63 5.36 31.00
N ALA A 20 5.74 5.35 30.26
CA ALA A 20 5.69 5.54 28.83
C ALA A 20 4.63 4.55 28.32
N LYS A 21 3.50 5.09 27.90
CA LYS A 21 2.48 4.34 27.17
C LYS A 21 3.22 3.75 25.99
N LYS A 22 3.51 2.44 26.08
CA LYS A 22 4.03 1.67 24.94
C LYS A 22 3.01 1.90 23.85
N ASP A 23 3.35 2.71 22.86
CA ASP A 23 2.54 2.82 21.65
C ASP A 23 2.32 1.39 21.21
N LYS A 24 1.04 0.99 21.19
CA LYS A 24 0.62 -0.30 20.71
C LYS A 24 1.18 -0.35 19.28
N ASP A 25 2.21 -1.16 19.03
CA ASP A 25 2.93 -1.22 17.77
C ASP A 25 1.89 -1.26 16.64
N MET A 26 1.67 -0.13 15.99
CA MET A 26 0.81 -0.10 14.82
C MET A 26 1.56 -0.86 13.73
N ALA A 27 0.90 -1.90 13.18
CA ALA A 27 1.46 -2.67 12.09
C ALA A 27 1.98 -1.71 11.00
N LYS A 28 3.17 -2.01 10.50
CA LYS A 28 3.80 -1.32 9.38
C LYS A 28 3.73 -2.18 8.14
N ILE A 29 3.82 -1.56 6.97
CA ILE A 29 3.89 -2.33 5.72
C ILE A 29 5.08 -3.28 5.69
N TYR A 30 6.14 -2.98 6.45
CA TYR A 30 7.36 -3.78 6.55
C TYR A 30 7.21 -5.07 7.36
N ASP A 31 6.08 -5.25 8.07
CA ASP A 31 5.78 -6.45 8.86
C ASP A 31 5.16 -7.58 8.00
N PHE A 32 4.88 -7.29 6.72
CA PHE A 32 4.22 -8.22 5.81
C PHE A 32 5.21 -9.02 4.97
N LYS A 33 4.77 -10.20 4.58
CA LYS A 33 5.43 -11.06 3.61
C LYS A 33 4.43 -11.44 2.54
N THR A 34 4.90 -11.65 1.33
CA THR A 34 4.08 -12.08 0.19
C THR A 34 4.86 -13.03 -0.69
N THR A 35 4.24 -13.53 -1.75
CA THR A 35 4.90 -14.39 -2.74
C THR A 35 5.27 -13.59 -3.97
N GLY A 36 6.52 -13.62 -4.37
CA GLY A 36 6.98 -13.06 -5.64
C GLY A 36 6.48 -13.88 -6.84
N ASN A 37 6.49 -13.30 -8.02
CA ASN A 37 5.99 -13.94 -9.24
C ASN A 37 6.69 -15.26 -9.61
N LYS A 38 7.91 -15.49 -9.09
CA LYS A 38 8.68 -16.74 -9.24
C LYS A 38 8.50 -17.74 -8.09
N GLY A 39 7.52 -17.49 -7.21
CA GLY A 39 7.19 -18.36 -6.09
C GLY A 39 8.06 -18.21 -4.84
N ALA A 40 9.07 -17.35 -4.86
CA ALA A 40 9.88 -17.07 -3.67
C ALA A 40 9.15 -16.13 -2.70
N GLU A 41 9.36 -16.32 -1.38
CA GLU A 41 8.88 -15.38 -0.37
C GLU A 41 9.59 -14.03 -0.53
N VAL A 42 8.81 -12.96 -0.47
CA VAL A 42 9.28 -11.57 -0.45
C VAL A 42 8.91 -10.96 0.91
N ASP A 43 9.92 -10.71 1.72
CA ASP A 43 9.78 -10.06 3.02
C ASP A 43 9.86 -8.53 2.84
N PHE A 44 8.80 -7.83 3.22
CA PHE A 44 8.75 -6.36 3.07
C PHE A 44 9.69 -5.62 4.00
N ALA A 45 10.25 -6.26 5.02
CA ALA A 45 11.32 -5.69 5.85
C ALA A 45 12.53 -5.24 5.02
N GLN A 46 12.81 -5.87 3.86
CA GLN A 46 13.87 -5.44 2.94
C GLN A 46 13.68 -4.04 2.37
N PHE A 47 12.46 -3.51 2.39
CA PHE A 47 12.12 -2.18 1.89
C PHE A 47 12.05 -1.12 2.99
N GLU A 48 12.45 -1.44 4.23
CA GLU A 48 12.38 -0.47 5.33
C GLU A 48 13.11 0.83 4.99
N GLY A 49 12.46 1.96 5.29
CA GLY A 49 12.97 3.30 4.96
C GLY A 49 12.83 3.71 3.50
N LYS A 50 12.21 2.90 2.65
CA LYS A 50 11.85 3.26 1.27
C LYS A 50 10.44 3.82 1.19
N VAL A 51 10.19 4.61 0.16
CA VAL A 51 8.83 4.99 -0.26
C VAL A 51 8.30 3.90 -1.16
N LEU A 52 7.13 3.33 -0.83
CA LEU A 52 6.56 2.23 -1.63
C LEU A 52 5.33 2.71 -2.40
N LEU A 53 5.23 2.34 -3.66
CA LEU A 53 4.01 2.48 -4.46
C LEU A 53 3.50 1.07 -4.80
N ILE A 54 2.44 0.66 -4.09
CA ILE A 54 1.80 -0.64 -4.28
C ILE A 54 0.65 -0.46 -5.27
N VAL A 55 0.62 -1.28 -6.32
CA VAL A 55 -0.36 -1.17 -7.41
C VAL A 55 -0.94 -2.54 -7.72
N ASN A 56 -2.27 -2.69 -7.69
CA ASN A 56 -2.89 -3.88 -8.27
C ASN A 56 -3.02 -3.72 -9.78
N THR A 57 -2.58 -4.71 -10.54
CA THR A 57 -2.36 -4.59 -11.98
C THR A 57 -3.11 -5.64 -12.79
N ALA A 58 -3.25 -5.41 -14.10
CA ALA A 58 -3.80 -6.41 -15.03
C ALA A 58 -3.33 -6.14 -16.47
N SER A 59 -3.16 -7.23 -17.24
CA SER A 59 -2.64 -7.18 -18.62
C SER A 59 -3.71 -6.82 -19.66
N LYS A 60 -5.01 -6.99 -19.36
CA LYS A 60 -6.13 -6.81 -20.30
C LYS A 60 -7.13 -5.73 -19.84
N CYS A 61 -6.64 -4.72 -19.15
CA CYS A 61 -7.44 -3.61 -18.61
C CYS A 61 -7.32 -2.37 -19.50
N GLY A 62 -8.37 -1.54 -19.55
CA GLY A 62 -8.28 -0.22 -20.21
C GLY A 62 -7.23 0.71 -19.58
N PHE A 63 -6.80 0.43 -18.35
CA PHE A 63 -5.74 1.18 -17.66
C PHE A 63 -4.33 0.55 -17.81
N THR A 64 -4.17 -0.57 -18.50
CA THR A 64 -2.88 -1.25 -18.74
C THR A 64 -1.78 -0.32 -19.28
N PRO A 65 -2.08 0.67 -20.18
CA PRO A 65 -1.07 1.63 -20.62
C PRO A 65 -0.40 2.45 -19.50
N GLN A 66 -0.96 2.48 -18.29
CA GLN A 66 -0.32 3.14 -17.14
C GLN A 66 0.99 2.47 -16.70
N TYR A 67 1.27 1.23 -17.11
CA TYR A 67 2.58 0.60 -16.88
C TYR A 67 3.73 1.46 -17.39
N ASP A 68 3.58 2.10 -18.56
CA ASP A 68 4.62 2.95 -19.14
C ASP A 68 4.95 4.14 -18.22
N GLY A 69 3.90 4.78 -17.69
CA GLY A 69 4.07 5.89 -16.76
C GLY A 69 4.59 5.46 -15.38
N LEU A 70 4.20 4.27 -14.91
CA LEU A 70 4.71 3.69 -13.66
C LEU A 70 6.20 3.36 -13.80
N GLU A 71 6.60 2.77 -14.92
CA GLU A 71 8.02 2.47 -15.18
C GLU A 71 8.85 3.75 -15.29
N ALA A 72 8.35 4.77 -16.01
CA ALA A 72 9.02 6.06 -16.09
C ALA A 72 9.20 6.72 -14.71
N LEU A 73 8.16 6.66 -13.85
CA LEU A 73 8.22 7.15 -12.48
C LEU A 73 9.23 6.36 -11.65
N TYR A 74 9.26 5.03 -11.80
CA TYR A 74 10.21 4.16 -11.12
C TYR A 74 11.65 4.49 -11.50
N GLN A 75 11.94 4.56 -12.80
CA GLN A 75 13.29 4.89 -13.29
C GLN A 75 13.75 6.27 -12.79
N LYS A 76 12.84 7.23 -12.70
CA LYS A 76 13.14 8.60 -12.23
C LYS A 76 13.52 8.64 -10.75
N TYR A 77 12.88 7.82 -9.90
CA TYR A 77 12.96 7.98 -8.45
C TYR A 77 13.54 6.77 -7.69
N LYS A 78 13.83 5.64 -8.34
CA LYS A 78 14.38 4.44 -7.67
C LYS A 78 15.66 4.72 -6.88
N ASP A 79 16.56 5.52 -7.43
CA ASP A 79 17.83 5.87 -6.79
C ASP A 79 17.64 6.85 -5.61
N ARG A 80 16.48 7.51 -5.53
CA ARG A 80 16.06 8.34 -4.40
C ARG A 80 15.28 7.57 -3.34
N GLY A 81 15.02 6.29 -3.58
CA GLY A 81 14.40 5.38 -2.63
C GLY A 81 12.92 5.06 -2.89
N LEU A 82 12.40 5.33 -4.10
CA LEU A 82 11.10 4.81 -4.52
C LEU A 82 11.22 3.34 -4.90
N VAL A 83 10.31 2.50 -4.41
CA VAL A 83 10.09 1.14 -4.90
C VAL A 83 8.63 1.04 -5.36
N ILE A 84 8.42 0.67 -6.63
CA ILE A 84 7.10 0.30 -7.14
C ILE A 84 6.96 -1.21 -7.07
N ILE A 85 5.81 -1.72 -6.62
CA ILE A 85 5.53 -3.15 -6.50
C ILE A 85 4.17 -3.42 -7.13
N GLY A 86 4.16 -4.21 -8.22
CA GLY A 86 2.94 -4.62 -8.91
C GLY A 86 2.39 -5.93 -8.36
N PHE A 87 1.08 -5.95 -8.11
CA PHE A 87 0.33 -7.14 -7.71
C PHE A 87 -0.71 -7.46 -8.79
N PRO A 88 -0.43 -8.42 -9.68
CA PRO A 88 -1.40 -8.88 -10.66
C PRO A 88 -2.67 -9.41 -9.98
N CYS A 89 -3.85 -9.01 -10.47
CA CYS A 89 -5.13 -9.37 -9.88
C CYS A 89 -6.19 -9.62 -10.93
N ASP A 90 -6.86 -10.79 -10.84
CA ASP A 90 -7.89 -11.21 -11.82
C ASP A 90 -9.33 -10.95 -11.35
N GLN A 91 -9.53 -10.35 -10.16
CA GLN A 91 -10.86 -10.13 -9.58
C GLN A 91 -11.73 -9.13 -10.35
N PHE A 92 -11.14 -8.32 -11.23
CA PHE A 92 -11.83 -7.27 -11.97
C PHE A 92 -12.08 -7.70 -13.41
N ALA A 93 -13.23 -8.35 -13.63
CA ALA A 93 -13.71 -8.83 -14.93
C ALA A 93 -12.78 -9.84 -15.63
N GLY A 94 -11.96 -10.60 -14.91
CA GLY A 94 -11.05 -11.58 -15.50
C GLY A 94 -9.98 -10.95 -16.39
N GLN A 95 -9.51 -9.76 -16.02
CA GLN A 95 -8.57 -8.99 -16.85
C GLN A 95 -7.09 -9.38 -16.66
N GLU A 96 -6.81 -10.38 -15.80
CA GLU A 96 -5.47 -10.95 -15.62
C GLU A 96 -5.46 -12.49 -15.71
N PRO A 97 -5.81 -13.06 -16.87
CA PRO A 97 -5.99 -14.51 -16.98
C PRO A 97 -4.66 -15.31 -17.07
N GLY A 98 -3.53 -14.63 -17.32
CA GLY A 98 -2.22 -15.27 -17.52
C GLY A 98 -1.68 -15.98 -16.28
N SER A 99 -0.70 -16.87 -16.46
CA SER A 99 0.15 -17.36 -15.37
C SER A 99 1.13 -16.25 -14.93
N ASN A 100 1.79 -16.43 -13.78
CA ASN A 100 2.78 -15.46 -13.30
C ASN A 100 3.90 -15.21 -14.32
N GLU A 101 4.36 -16.27 -15.00
CA GLU A 101 5.40 -16.18 -16.03
C GLU A 101 4.91 -15.39 -17.26
N GLN A 102 3.67 -15.64 -17.71
CA GLN A 102 3.06 -14.95 -18.84
C GLN A 102 2.84 -13.46 -18.52
N ILE A 103 2.46 -13.15 -17.28
CA ILE A 103 2.29 -11.77 -16.81
C ILE A 103 3.64 -11.04 -16.76
N GLU A 104 4.69 -11.69 -16.23
CA GLU A 104 6.04 -11.11 -16.21
C GLU A 104 6.54 -10.84 -17.62
N GLU A 105 6.41 -11.79 -18.52
CA GLU A 105 6.82 -11.66 -19.92
C GLU A 105 6.05 -10.51 -20.60
N PHE A 106 4.72 -10.46 -20.42
CA PHE A 106 3.88 -9.38 -20.96
C PHE A 106 4.35 -8.00 -20.48
N CYS A 107 4.54 -7.83 -19.17
CA CYS A 107 4.96 -6.56 -18.58
C CYS A 107 6.35 -6.12 -19.07
N ARG A 108 7.30 -7.06 -19.17
CA ARG A 108 8.66 -6.77 -19.61
C ARG A 108 8.74 -6.44 -21.10
N LEU A 109 8.08 -7.24 -21.96
CA LEU A 109 8.18 -7.10 -23.41
C LEU A 109 7.33 -5.94 -23.95
N ASN A 110 6.15 -5.69 -23.39
CA ASN A 110 5.24 -4.69 -23.93
C ASN A 110 5.37 -3.32 -23.26
N HIS A 111 5.84 -3.27 -22.00
CA HIS A 111 5.88 -2.03 -21.20
C HIS A 111 7.26 -1.76 -20.58
N GLY A 112 8.25 -2.62 -20.84
CA GLY A 112 9.61 -2.45 -20.30
C GLY A 112 9.69 -2.46 -18.77
N VAL A 113 8.71 -3.03 -18.06
CA VAL A 113 8.61 -3.02 -16.60
C VAL A 113 9.85 -3.65 -15.98
N THR A 114 10.52 -2.90 -15.10
CA THR A 114 11.69 -3.36 -14.34
C THR A 114 11.45 -3.42 -12.84
N PHE A 115 10.39 -2.80 -12.34
CA PHE A 115 10.01 -2.89 -10.92
C PHE A 115 9.50 -4.30 -10.56
N PRO A 116 9.57 -4.69 -9.26
CA PRO A 116 9.12 -5.97 -8.76
C PRO A 116 7.64 -6.27 -9.07
N LEU A 117 7.38 -7.50 -9.51
CA LEU A 117 6.03 -8.06 -9.63
C LEU A 117 5.86 -9.20 -8.62
N MET A 118 4.73 -9.22 -7.94
CA MET A 118 4.34 -10.30 -7.03
C MET A 118 3.54 -11.37 -7.79
N ALA A 119 3.32 -12.50 -7.16
CA ALA A 119 2.41 -13.52 -7.69
C ALA A 119 0.99 -12.96 -7.80
N LYS A 120 0.24 -13.46 -8.78
CA LYS A 120 -1.17 -13.10 -8.95
C LYS A 120 -1.95 -13.42 -7.69
N THR A 121 -2.71 -12.45 -7.17
CA THR A 121 -3.39 -12.56 -5.89
C THR A 121 -4.72 -11.81 -5.88
N ASP A 122 -5.52 -12.07 -4.86
CA ASP A 122 -6.73 -11.32 -4.57
C ASP A 122 -6.42 -10.09 -3.70
N VAL A 123 -7.13 -8.98 -3.96
CA VAL A 123 -6.98 -7.72 -3.24
C VAL A 123 -8.23 -7.36 -2.41
N ASN A 124 -9.36 -8.05 -2.66
CA ASN A 124 -10.63 -7.91 -1.94
C ASN A 124 -11.16 -9.27 -1.50
N GLY A 125 -12.10 -9.26 -0.53
CA GLY A 125 -12.77 -10.46 -0.04
C GLY A 125 -11.94 -11.26 0.97
N ALA A 126 -12.41 -12.45 1.31
CA ALA A 126 -11.83 -13.28 2.38
C ALA A 126 -10.42 -13.82 2.07
N ASN A 127 -10.06 -13.90 0.79
CA ASN A 127 -8.74 -14.38 0.34
C ASN A 127 -7.78 -13.23 -0.02
N ALA A 128 -8.15 -11.98 0.30
CA ALA A 128 -7.29 -10.85 0.00
C ALA A 128 -5.92 -11.01 0.66
N GLU A 129 -4.87 -10.69 -0.08
CA GLU A 129 -3.51 -10.63 0.45
C GLU A 129 -3.48 -9.69 1.67
N PRO A 130 -2.93 -10.09 2.82
CA PRO A 130 -2.99 -9.33 4.07
C PRO A 130 -2.50 -7.88 3.96
N ILE A 131 -1.53 -7.63 3.08
CA ILE A 131 -1.00 -6.29 2.83
C ILE A 131 -2.10 -5.35 2.30
N PHE A 132 -3.06 -5.85 1.51
CA PHE A 132 -4.17 -5.02 1.00
C PHE A 132 -5.20 -4.72 2.08
N GLU A 133 -5.42 -5.60 3.06
CA GLU A 133 -6.28 -5.29 4.20
C GLU A 133 -5.68 -4.13 5.02
N PHE A 134 -4.36 -4.18 5.28
CA PHE A 134 -3.63 -3.09 5.92
C PHE A 134 -3.74 -1.78 5.12
N LEU A 135 -3.49 -1.80 3.82
CA LEU A 135 -3.53 -0.61 2.96
C LEU A 135 -4.94 0.00 2.89
N LYS A 136 -5.98 -0.83 2.79
CA LYS A 136 -7.39 -0.41 2.81
C LYS A 136 -7.79 0.20 4.15
N GLU A 137 -7.28 -0.32 5.27
CA GLU A 137 -7.49 0.24 6.60
C GLU A 137 -6.86 1.64 6.73
N LYS A 138 -5.60 1.79 6.29
CA LYS A 138 -4.87 3.07 6.37
C LYS A 138 -5.42 4.13 5.41
N ALA A 139 -5.88 3.74 4.23
CA ALA A 139 -6.42 4.63 3.20
C ALA A 139 -7.71 4.06 2.59
N PRO A 140 -8.85 4.16 3.33
CA PRO A 140 -10.08 3.45 2.93
C PRO A 140 -10.81 4.06 1.74
N LYS A 141 -10.46 5.27 1.31
CA LYS A 141 -11.19 5.98 0.26
C LYS A 141 -10.32 6.31 -0.93
N GLU A 142 -10.88 6.11 -2.12
CA GLU A 142 -10.32 6.57 -3.39
C GLU A 142 -10.84 7.96 -3.73
N GLU A 143 -9.95 8.86 -4.14
CA GLU A 143 -10.35 10.18 -4.61
C GLU A 143 -10.52 10.21 -6.13
N TYR A 144 -11.73 10.57 -6.58
CA TYR A 144 -12.06 10.79 -7.99
C TYR A 144 -12.27 12.28 -8.24
N LYS A 145 -11.26 12.95 -8.79
CA LYS A 145 -11.28 14.41 -9.04
C LYS A 145 -11.82 14.73 -10.42
N GLY A 146 -12.82 15.60 -10.47
CA GLY A 146 -13.43 16.08 -11.72
C GLY A 146 -14.55 15.18 -12.25
N PHE A 147 -15.28 15.72 -13.24
CA PHE A 147 -16.50 15.10 -13.77
C PHE A 147 -16.23 13.74 -14.45
N LYS A 148 -15.19 13.67 -15.29
CA LYS A 148 -14.82 12.43 -16.01
C LYS A 148 -14.46 11.31 -15.03
N ALA A 149 -13.64 11.61 -14.02
CA ALA A 149 -13.25 10.63 -13.01
C ALA A 149 -14.47 10.10 -12.21
N LYS A 150 -15.39 10.98 -11.82
CA LYS A 150 -16.63 10.59 -11.13
C LYS A 150 -17.55 9.74 -12.00
N ALA A 151 -17.64 10.05 -13.31
CA ALA A 151 -18.39 9.23 -14.25
C ALA A 151 -17.78 7.82 -14.37
N THR A 152 -16.45 7.73 -14.48
CA THR A 152 -15.74 6.44 -14.49
C THR A 152 -15.96 5.69 -13.17
N GLN A 153 -15.89 6.36 -12.02
CA GLN A 153 -16.20 5.72 -10.71
C GLN A 153 -17.59 5.07 -10.72
N LYS A 154 -18.60 5.80 -11.21
CA LYS A 154 -19.98 5.27 -11.28
C LYS A 154 -20.05 4.04 -12.18
N LEU A 155 -19.37 4.06 -13.32
CA LEU A 155 -19.30 2.91 -14.24
C LEU A 155 -18.63 1.71 -13.56
N LEU A 156 -17.45 1.91 -12.97
CA LEU A 156 -16.69 0.86 -12.29
C LEU A 156 -17.49 0.24 -11.14
N LYS A 157 -18.18 1.05 -10.33
CA LYS A 157 -19.09 0.54 -9.28
C LYS A 157 -20.21 -0.34 -9.83
N GLY A 158 -20.68 -0.06 -11.05
CA GLY A 158 -21.73 -0.85 -11.70
C GLY A 158 -21.27 -2.22 -12.21
N ILE A 159 -19.97 -2.37 -12.51
CA ILE A 159 -19.43 -3.58 -13.14
C ILE A 159 -18.53 -4.41 -12.21
N SER A 160 -18.00 -3.82 -11.13
CA SER A 160 -17.16 -4.52 -10.16
C SER A 160 -18.01 -5.45 -9.28
N LYS A 161 -17.67 -6.75 -9.31
CA LYS A 161 -18.36 -7.79 -8.50
C LYS A 161 -17.61 -8.15 -7.22
N SER A 162 -16.37 -7.68 -7.07
CA SER A 162 -15.49 -7.97 -5.92
C SER A 162 -15.51 -6.91 -4.82
N VAL A 163 -16.43 -5.93 -4.93
CA VAL A 163 -16.58 -4.84 -3.97
C VAL A 163 -17.74 -5.13 -3.04
N GLU A 164 -17.45 -5.37 -1.77
CA GLU A 164 -18.43 -5.64 -0.70
C GLU A 164 -18.45 -4.51 0.34
N LYS A 165 -17.33 -3.83 0.52
CA LYS A 165 -17.13 -2.75 1.50
C LYS A 165 -16.74 -1.45 0.81
N ASP A 166 -17.04 -0.33 1.42
CA ASP A 166 -16.64 1.00 0.91
C ASP A 166 -15.12 1.19 0.80
N SER A 167 -14.35 0.45 1.60
CA SER A 167 -12.89 0.47 1.57
C SER A 167 -12.29 -0.44 0.50
N ASP A 168 -13.07 -1.32 -0.12
CA ASP A 168 -12.56 -2.24 -1.13
C ASP A 168 -12.01 -1.52 -2.35
N ILE A 169 -11.05 -2.17 -3.01
CA ILE A 169 -10.47 -1.70 -4.25
C ILE A 169 -11.52 -1.80 -5.34
N LEU A 170 -11.78 -0.69 -6.01
CA LEU A 170 -12.86 -0.62 -7.00
C LEU A 170 -12.48 -1.26 -8.33
N TRP A 171 -11.20 -1.15 -8.74
CA TRP A 171 -10.74 -1.67 -10.04
C TRP A 171 -9.22 -1.82 -10.10
N ASN A 172 -8.72 -2.45 -11.19
CA ASN A 172 -7.30 -2.54 -11.50
C ASN A 172 -6.66 -1.15 -11.58
N PHE A 173 -5.38 -1.07 -11.26
CA PHE A 173 -4.59 0.16 -11.21
C PHE A 173 -5.02 1.14 -10.11
N THR A 174 -5.57 0.65 -8.98
CA THR A 174 -5.58 1.41 -7.73
C THR A 174 -4.15 1.43 -7.17
N LYS A 175 -3.72 2.57 -6.67
CA LYS A 175 -2.37 2.76 -6.16
C LYS A 175 -2.40 3.18 -4.70
N PHE A 176 -1.46 2.64 -3.90
CA PHE A 176 -1.22 3.04 -2.52
C PHE A 176 0.23 3.51 -2.40
N LEU A 177 0.41 4.77 -2.09
CA LEU A 177 1.72 5.36 -1.83
C LEU A 177 1.96 5.35 -0.33
N VAL A 178 3.01 4.66 0.11
CA VAL A 178 3.38 4.50 1.52
C VAL A 178 4.67 5.27 1.79
N ALA A 179 4.64 6.12 2.81
CA ALA A 179 5.80 6.89 3.22
C ALA A 179 6.86 6.00 3.90
N ARG A 180 8.06 6.55 4.12
CA ARG A 180 9.20 5.86 4.74
C ARG A 180 8.94 5.33 6.17
N ASP A 181 7.92 5.86 6.85
CA ASP A 181 7.50 5.39 8.18
C ASP A 181 6.78 4.04 8.16
N GLY A 182 6.33 3.61 6.96
CA GLY A 182 5.61 2.36 6.76
C GLY A 182 4.15 2.37 7.20
N VAL A 183 3.61 3.52 7.63
CA VAL A 183 2.23 3.65 8.15
C VAL A 183 1.42 4.77 7.50
N THR A 184 2.08 5.83 7.02
CA THR A 184 1.40 6.92 6.30
C THR A 184 1.11 6.49 4.87
N VAL A 185 -0.17 6.41 4.51
CA VAL A 185 -0.61 5.90 3.21
C VAL A 185 -1.53 6.91 2.52
N LYS A 186 -1.27 7.15 1.22
CA LYS A 186 -2.20 7.82 0.30
C LYS A 186 -2.72 6.82 -0.72
N ARG A 187 -3.99 6.93 -1.09
CA ARG A 187 -4.62 6.06 -2.08
C ARG A 187 -5.06 6.87 -3.30
N PHE A 188 -4.75 6.37 -4.49
CA PHE A 188 -5.14 6.99 -5.76
C PHE A 188 -6.03 6.05 -6.55
N ALA A 189 -7.10 6.61 -7.11
CA ALA A 189 -8.07 5.90 -7.91
C ALA A 189 -7.44 5.29 -9.19
N PRO A 190 -8.05 4.26 -9.81
CA PRO A 190 -7.60 3.67 -11.07
C PRO A 190 -7.32 4.70 -12.17
N VAL A 191 -8.15 5.73 -12.27
CA VAL A 191 -8.05 6.79 -13.29
C VAL A 191 -6.90 7.77 -13.09
N ALA A 192 -6.29 7.82 -11.90
CA ALA A 192 -5.15 8.68 -11.63
C ALA A 192 -3.91 8.13 -12.33
N GLU A 193 -3.36 8.88 -13.27
CA GLU A 193 -2.12 8.54 -13.95
C GLU A 193 -0.90 8.90 -13.09
N PRO A 194 0.26 8.25 -13.30
CA PRO A 194 1.48 8.52 -12.51
C PRO A 194 1.85 10.00 -12.42
N LYS A 195 1.67 10.76 -13.48
CA LYS A 195 1.91 12.23 -13.52
C LYS A 195 1.00 13.03 -12.58
N ASP A 196 -0.20 12.50 -12.24
CA ASP A 196 -1.18 13.20 -11.42
C ASP A 196 -0.83 13.19 -9.93
N PHE A 197 0.00 12.22 -9.50
CA PHE A 197 0.44 12.06 -8.11
C PHE A 197 1.98 12.08 -7.93
N GLU A 198 2.73 12.44 -8.95
CA GLU A 198 4.19 12.53 -8.89
C GLU A 198 4.67 13.47 -7.78
N LYS A 199 3.98 14.60 -7.55
CA LYS A 199 4.28 15.52 -6.45
C LYS A 199 4.09 14.89 -5.08
N ASP A 200 3.14 13.96 -4.94
CA ASP A 200 2.95 13.20 -3.70
C ASP A 200 4.11 12.25 -3.46
N VAL A 201 4.62 11.61 -4.53
CA VAL A 201 5.82 10.77 -4.47
C VAL A 201 7.03 11.60 -4.05
N GLU A 202 7.24 12.77 -4.68
CA GLU A 202 8.35 13.68 -4.30
C GLU A 202 8.28 14.13 -2.85
N ALA A 203 7.08 14.38 -2.33
CA ALA A 203 6.87 14.81 -0.95
C ALA A 203 7.17 13.70 0.09
N PHE A 204 7.13 12.42 -0.30
CA PHE A 204 7.44 11.29 0.59
C PHE A 204 8.92 10.87 0.48
N LEU A 205 9.63 11.24 -0.61
CA LEU A 205 11.04 10.95 -0.85
C LEU A 205 11.99 11.86 -0.05
#